data_fd981ebbe540894063ac671114909cf5
#
_entry.id   fd981ebbe540894063ac671114909cf5
#
_cell.length_a   1.000
_cell.length_b   1.000
_cell.length_c   1.000
_cell.angle_alpha   90.00
_cell.angle_beta   90.00
_cell.angle_gamma   90.00
#
_symmetry.space_group_name_H-M   'P 1'
#
loop_
_entity.id
_entity.type
_entity.pdbx_description
1 polymer ?
#
loop_
_entity_poly.entity_id
_entity_poly.type
_entity_poly.pdbx_seq_one_letter_code
_entity_poly.pdbx_strand_id
1 'polypeptide(L)'
;ALSLFVQFYMGYMTCIFVVIYALFYIIRSENFRNKKVILTRLLKLAASSILAVGIVSGVLLPILISLVSTKGGLQNSLTFEWKLQINPFEILSKLFLGAFDNTSWPAGPNLPNIYVASFGLLGTLYYFVSSKISKWGKIAASFVLVVFLISCSHEFTSKLWHMGQNPAGF
;
A
#
# COMPACT_ATOMS: atom_id res chain seq x y z
N ALA A 1 9.00 -13.67 -1.07
CA ALA A 1 8.91 -14.86 -1.92
C ALA A 1 7.64 -15.66 -1.66
N LEU A 2 7.41 -16.16 -0.43
CA LEU A 2 6.26 -17.03 -0.12
C LEU A 2 4.91 -16.42 -0.48
N SER A 3 4.66 -15.16 -0.14
CA SER A 3 3.40 -14.46 -0.46
C SER A 3 3.16 -14.35 -1.97
N LEU A 4 4.20 -14.11 -2.76
CA LEU A 4 4.12 -14.07 -4.22
C LEU A 4 3.84 -15.46 -4.82
N PHE A 5 4.35 -16.52 -4.17
CA PHE A 5 4.13 -17.89 -4.60
C PHE A 5 2.70 -18.36 -4.32
N VAL A 6 2.16 -18.07 -3.13
CA VAL A 6 0.83 -18.53 -2.70
C VAL A 6 -0.28 -17.73 -3.39
N GLN A 7 -0.13 -16.41 -3.46
CA GLN A 7 -1.11 -15.54 -4.10
C GLN A 7 -0.43 -14.32 -4.69
N PHE A 8 -0.31 -14.31 -6.00
CA PHE A 8 0.42 -13.29 -6.75
C PHE A 8 -0.06 -11.86 -6.45
N TYR A 9 -1.37 -11.63 -6.46
CA TYR A 9 -1.96 -10.31 -6.24
C TYR A 9 -1.65 -9.74 -4.85
N MET A 10 -1.86 -10.54 -3.80
CA MET A 10 -1.52 -10.16 -2.43
C MET A 10 0.00 -10.03 -2.24
N GLY A 11 0.76 -10.85 -2.94
CA GLY A 11 2.21 -10.75 -2.96
C GLY A 11 2.70 -9.43 -3.54
N TYR A 12 2.09 -8.97 -4.62
CA TYR A 12 2.37 -7.67 -5.23
C TYR A 12 2.07 -6.50 -4.27
N MET A 13 0.89 -6.49 -3.64
CA MET A 13 0.55 -5.49 -2.61
C MET A 13 1.56 -5.51 -1.45
N THR A 14 1.97 -6.69 -1.02
CA THR A 14 3.00 -6.85 0.02
C THR A 14 4.34 -6.23 -0.41
N CYS A 15 4.73 -6.36 -1.68
CA CYS A 15 5.95 -5.72 -2.18
C CYS A 15 5.87 -4.19 -2.10
N ILE A 16 4.75 -3.58 -2.48
CA ILE A 16 4.54 -2.13 -2.34
C ILE A 16 4.62 -1.73 -0.86
N PHE A 17 3.94 -2.47 0.01
CA PHE A 17 3.97 -2.21 1.45
C PHE A 17 5.40 -2.29 2.03
N VAL A 18 6.21 -3.27 1.61
CA VAL A 18 7.61 -3.40 2.04
C VAL A 18 8.43 -2.18 1.66
N VAL A 19 8.21 -1.60 0.47
CA VAL A 19 8.89 -0.36 0.06
C VAL A 19 8.48 0.80 0.96
N ILE A 20 7.18 0.99 1.22
CA ILE A 20 6.66 2.03 2.12
C ILE A 20 7.23 1.87 3.53
N TYR A 21 7.26 0.63 4.04
CA TYR A 21 7.80 0.32 5.35
C TYR A 21 9.32 0.59 5.44
N ALA A 22 10.06 0.29 4.37
CA ALA A 22 11.49 0.61 4.29
C ALA A 22 11.74 2.12 4.37
N LEU A 23 10.93 2.93 3.66
CA LEU A 23 10.98 4.38 3.75
C LEU A 23 10.65 4.87 5.16
N PHE A 24 9.60 4.33 5.78
CA PHE A 24 9.27 4.60 7.18
C PHE A 24 10.47 4.33 8.10
N TYR A 25 11.09 3.16 7.95
CA TYR A 25 12.23 2.77 8.78
C TYR A 25 13.44 3.69 8.58
N ILE A 26 13.70 4.12 7.35
CA ILE A 26 14.77 5.07 7.03
C ILE A 26 14.51 6.42 7.69
N ILE A 27 13.28 6.97 7.56
CA ILE A 27 12.91 8.27 8.13
C ILE A 27 12.98 8.24 9.66
N ARG A 28 12.53 7.14 10.27
CA ARG A 28 12.56 6.95 11.73
C ARG A 28 13.98 6.84 12.28
N SER A 29 14.93 6.38 11.47
CA SER A 29 16.31 6.15 11.91
C SER A 29 17.02 7.48 12.18
N GLU A 30 17.67 7.61 13.35
CA GLU A 30 18.49 8.77 13.69
C GLU A 30 19.67 8.98 12.71
N ASN A 31 20.05 7.93 12.00
CA ASN A 31 21.08 7.95 10.96
C ASN A 31 20.56 8.40 9.58
N PHE A 32 19.39 9.02 9.51
CA PHE A 32 18.80 9.53 8.25
C PHE A 32 19.74 10.47 7.48
N ARG A 33 20.64 11.18 8.19
CA ARG A 33 21.64 12.08 7.58
C ARG A 33 22.84 11.35 6.96
N ASN A 34 23.08 10.09 7.31
CA ASN A 34 24.22 9.34 6.79
C ASN A 34 23.87 8.60 5.50
N LYS A 35 24.19 9.24 4.37
CA LYS A 35 23.91 8.71 3.02
C LYS A 35 24.47 7.30 2.78
N LYS A 36 25.66 6.98 3.33
CA LYS A 36 26.27 5.65 3.17
C LYS A 36 25.43 4.55 3.84
N VAL A 37 24.91 4.83 5.04
CA VAL A 37 24.08 3.87 5.79
C VAL A 37 22.76 3.63 5.04
N ILE A 38 22.12 4.70 4.54
CA ILE A 38 20.88 4.61 3.76
C ILE A 38 21.13 3.79 2.50
N LEU A 39 22.16 4.13 1.73
CA LEU A 39 22.49 3.42 0.49
C LEU A 39 22.72 1.93 0.73
N THR A 40 23.47 1.58 1.77
CA THR A 40 23.73 0.17 2.12
C THR A 40 22.45 -0.57 2.47
N ARG A 41 21.51 0.05 3.19
CA ARG A 41 20.23 -0.55 3.54
C ARG A 41 19.35 -0.74 2.30
N LEU A 42 19.30 0.26 1.41
CA LEU A 42 18.56 0.17 0.14
C LEU A 42 19.16 -0.90 -0.78
N LEU A 43 20.46 -1.02 -0.88
CA LEU A 43 21.11 -2.07 -1.67
C LEU A 43 20.80 -3.46 -1.11
N LYS A 44 20.81 -3.65 0.20
CA LYS A 44 20.41 -4.92 0.83
C LYS A 44 18.95 -5.25 0.56
N LEU A 45 18.06 -4.26 0.64
CA LEU A 45 16.64 -4.44 0.31
C LEU A 45 16.48 -4.82 -1.17
N ALA A 46 17.12 -4.11 -2.07
CA ALA A 46 17.07 -4.40 -3.50
C ALA A 46 17.61 -5.80 -3.83
N ALA A 47 18.76 -6.17 -3.29
CA ALA A 47 19.34 -7.49 -3.50
C ALA A 47 18.43 -8.62 -2.99
N SER A 48 17.87 -8.48 -1.78
CA SER A 48 16.91 -9.48 -1.25
C SER A 48 15.60 -9.51 -2.03
N SER A 49 15.15 -8.39 -2.58
CA SER A 49 13.94 -8.35 -3.43
C SER A 49 14.18 -9.03 -4.77
N ILE A 50 15.32 -8.77 -5.41
CA ILE A 50 15.72 -9.45 -6.66
C ILE A 50 15.84 -10.96 -6.45
N LEU A 51 16.47 -11.39 -5.36
CA LEU A 51 16.58 -12.80 -5.01
C LEU A 51 15.19 -13.42 -4.79
N ALA A 52 14.31 -12.75 -4.06
CA ALA A 52 12.94 -13.23 -3.81
C ALA A 52 12.13 -13.38 -5.10
N VAL A 53 12.22 -12.44 -6.03
CA VAL A 53 11.59 -12.51 -7.35
C VAL A 53 12.20 -13.61 -8.18
N GLY A 54 13.54 -13.76 -8.17
CA GLY A 54 14.24 -14.83 -8.89
C GLY A 54 13.79 -16.23 -8.46
N ILE A 55 13.63 -16.46 -7.14
CA ILE A 55 13.15 -17.75 -6.61
C ILE A 55 11.75 -18.09 -7.11
N VAL A 56 10.87 -17.09 -7.28
CA VAL A 56 9.46 -17.28 -7.64
C VAL A 56 9.21 -17.07 -9.14
N SER A 57 10.24 -16.73 -9.91
CA SER A 57 10.12 -16.36 -11.33
C SER A 57 9.46 -17.46 -12.19
N GLY A 58 9.70 -18.73 -11.89
CA GLY A 58 9.07 -19.86 -12.60
C GLY A 58 7.54 -19.86 -12.51
N VAL A 59 6.96 -19.30 -11.44
CA VAL A 59 5.51 -19.17 -11.27
C VAL A 59 5.04 -17.78 -11.73
N LEU A 60 5.84 -16.74 -11.49
CA LEU A 60 5.47 -15.37 -11.85
C LEU A 60 5.39 -15.14 -13.36
N LEU A 61 6.31 -15.71 -14.13
CA LEU A 61 6.36 -15.50 -15.59
C LEU A 61 5.09 -16.00 -16.29
N PRO A 62 4.61 -17.25 -16.08
CA PRO A 62 3.34 -17.69 -16.68
C PRO A 62 2.15 -16.85 -16.27
N ILE A 63 2.09 -16.40 -15.00
CA ILE A 63 1.00 -15.54 -14.50
C ILE A 63 1.02 -14.19 -15.21
N LEU A 64 2.18 -13.55 -15.35
CA LEU A 64 2.32 -12.27 -16.06
C LEU A 64 1.92 -12.40 -17.54
N ILE A 65 2.37 -13.45 -18.22
CA ILE A 65 2.00 -13.72 -19.61
C ILE A 65 0.49 -13.90 -19.74
N SER A 66 -0.13 -14.67 -18.84
CA SER A 66 -1.58 -14.88 -18.81
C SER A 66 -2.35 -13.58 -18.55
N LEU A 67 -1.87 -12.74 -17.63
CA LEU A 67 -2.49 -11.43 -17.35
C LEU A 67 -2.47 -10.50 -18.57
N VAL A 68 -1.36 -10.47 -19.29
CA VAL A 68 -1.23 -9.65 -20.51
C VAL A 68 -2.11 -10.19 -21.63
N SER A 69 -2.19 -11.51 -21.80
CA SER A 69 -2.94 -12.14 -22.90
C SER A 69 -4.45 -12.21 -22.68
N THR A 70 -4.91 -12.43 -21.43
CA THR A 70 -6.33 -12.65 -21.16
C THR A 70 -7.12 -11.39 -20.84
N LYS A 71 -6.49 -10.39 -20.26
CA LYS A 71 -7.19 -9.17 -19.86
C LYS A 71 -6.86 -7.98 -20.74
N GLY A 72 -6.34 -8.12 -21.96
CA GLY A 72 -6.20 -7.03 -22.97
C GLY A 72 -6.15 -5.60 -22.41
N GLY A 73 -6.22 -5.49 -21.11
CA GLY A 73 -6.52 -4.33 -20.34
C GLY A 73 -5.34 -3.62 -19.71
N LEU A 74 -4.15 -4.17 -19.70
CA LEU A 74 -2.99 -3.41 -19.19
C LEU A 74 -2.68 -2.20 -20.09
N GLN A 75 -2.94 -2.31 -21.38
CA GLN A 75 -2.73 -1.17 -22.31
C GLN A 75 -3.85 -0.11 -22.25
N ASN A 76 -5.10 -0.50 -21.96
CA ASN A 76 -6.22 0.44 -21.91
C ASN A 76 -6.51 1.02 -20.50
N SER A 77 -5.96 0.43 -19.45
CA SER A 77 -6.22 0.86 -18.08
C SER A 77 -5.15 1.80 -17.50
N LEU A 78 -4.02 1.96 -18.18
CA LEU A 78 -2.93 2.84 -17.75
C LEU A 78 -3.10 4.31 -18.19
N THR A 79 -4.32 4.79 -18.35
CA THR A 79 -4.55 6.23 -18.41
C THR A 79 -4.25 6.81 -17.04
N PHE A 80 -3.09 7.45 -16.93
CA PHE A 80 -2.65 8.13 -15.71
C PHE A 80 -3.39 9.46 -15.55
N GLU A 81 -4.66 9.38 -15.18
CA GLU A 81 -5.42 10.56 -14.82
C GLU A 81 -5.27 10.82 -13.33
N TRP A 82 -4.76 12.00 -13.00
CA TRP A 82 -4.70 12.47 -11.62
C TRP A 82 -6.07 12.98 -11.19
N LYS A 83 -7.01 12.06 -11.02
CA LYS A 83 -8.38 12.34 -10.62
C LYS A 83 -8.65 11.86 -9.21
N LEU A 84 -9.30 12.69 -8.42
CA LEU A 84 -9.79 12.32 -7.10
C LEU A 84 -11.02 11.40 -7.28
N GLN A 85 -10.94 10.15 -6.84
CA GLN A 85 -12.04 9.20 -6.88
C GLN A 85 -12.94 9.31 -5.65
N ILE A 86 -12.30 9.51 -4.49
CA ILE A 86 -12.95 9.48 -3.19
C ILE A 86 -12.41 10.65 -2.37
N ASN A 87 -13.29 11.33 -1.66
CA ASN A 87 -12.89 12.36 -0.70
C ASN A 87 -12.13 11.69 0.47
N PRO A 88 -10.88 12.11 0.77
CA PRO A 88 -10.09 11.52 1.85
C PRO A 88 -10.80 11.53 3.21
N PHE A 89 -11.67 12.52 3.46
CA PHE A 89 -12.43 12.62 4.71
C PHE A 89 -13.54 11.56 4.81
N GLU A 90 -14.10 11.11 3.69
CA GLU A 90 -15.09 10.04 3.67
C GLU A 90 -14.49 8.70 4.06
N ILE A 91 -13.19 8.51 3.77
CA ILE A 91 -12.44 7.30 4.17
C ILE A 91 -12.41 7.15 5.69
N LEU A 92 -12.35 8.25 6.44
CA LEU A 92 -12.33 8.23 7.90
C LEU A 92 -13.60 7.61 8.49
N SER A 93 -14.73 7.72 7.80
CA SER A 93 -15.99 7.08 8.23
C SER A 93 -15.87 5.57 8.32
N LYS A 94 -15.04 4.96 7.47
CA LYS A 94 -14.81 3.50 7.41
C LYS A 94 -13.90 2.96 8.52
N LEU A 95 -13.28 3.82 9.31
CA LEU A 95 -12.49 3.41 10.48
C LEU A 95 -13.37 3.02 11.69
N PHE A 96 -14.64 3.42 11.70
CA PHE A 96 -15.55 3.19 12.82
C PHE A 96 -16.28 1.86 12.72
N LEU A 97 -16.67 1.34 13.89
CA LEU A 97 -17.43 0.10 14.01
C LEU A 97 -18.81 0.27 13.33
N GLY A 98 -19.21 -0.71 12.53
CA GLY A 98 -20.50 -0.67 11.82
C GLY A 98 -20.51 0.16 10.53
N ALA A 99 -19.38 0.71 10.12
CA ALA A 99 -19.26 1.45 8.86
C ALA A 99 -19.28 0.53 7.61
N PHE A 100 -19.25 -0.79 7.80
CA PHE A 100 -19.42 -1.77 6.73
C PHE A 100 -20.89 -2.16 6.62
N ASP A 101 -21.49 -1.83 5.49
CA ASP A 101 -22.85 -2.25 5.16
C ASP A 101 -22.83 -3.01 3.82
N ASN A 102 -23.34 -4.24 3.84
CA ASN A 102 -23.48 -5.07 2.63
C ASN A 102 -24.47 -4.45 1.62
N THR A 103 -25.36 -3.58 2.04
CA THR A 103 -26.30 -2.88 1.17
C THR A 103 -25.63 -1.78 0.34
N SER A 104 -24.52 -1.24 0.81
CA SER A 104 -23.75 -0.23 0.10
C SER A 104 -22.77 -0.80 -0.95
N TRP A 105 -22.60 -2.14 -0.97
CA TRP A 105 -21.66 -2.80 -1.87
C TRP A 105 -21.97 -2.63 -3.37
N PRO A 106 -23.23 -2.73 -3.85
CA PRO A 106 -23.54 -2.58 -5.27
C PRO A 106 -23.85 -1.15 -5.71
N ALA A 107 -24.21 -0.24 -4.82
CA ALA A 107 -24.82 1.05 -5.17
C ALA A 107 -24.26 2.27 -4.45
N GLY A 108 -23.36 2.07 -3.48
CA GLY A 108 -22.74 3.18 -2.74
C GLY A 108 -21.42 3.65 -3.37
N PRO A 109 -20.86 4.78 -2.94
CA PRO A 109 -19.51 5.15 -3.28
C PRO A 109 -18.58 4.01 -2.86
N ASN A 110 -17.73 3.54 -3.78
CA ASN A 110 -16.78 2.44 -3.55
C ASN A 110 -15.70 2.89 -2.54
N LEU A 111 -16.08 2.98 -1.28
CA LEU A 111 -15.16 3.35 -0.21
C LEU A 111 -14.32 2.13 0.20
N PRO A 112 -13.02 2.32 0.41
CA PRO A 112 -12.13 1.23 0.79
C PRO A 112 -12.51 0.66 2.16
N ASN A 113 -12.45 -0.66 2.30
CA ASN A 113 -12.66 -1.35 3.56
C ASN A 113 -11.37 -1.34 4.40
N ILE A 114 -11.15 -0.28 5.18
CA ILE A 114 -9.96 -0.08 5.99
C ILE A 114 -10.23 -0.20 7.50
N TYR A 115 -11.19 -1.02 7.88
CA TYR A 115 -11.50 -1.23 9.29
C TYR A 115 -10.31 -1.86 10.03
N VAL A 116 -9.74 -1.10 10.97
CA VAL A 116 -8.57 -1.52 11.77
C VAL A 116 -8.93 -1.88 13.22
N ALA A 117 -10.20 -2.07 13.49
CA ALA A 117 -10.78 -2.19 14.83
C ALA A 117 -10.57 -0.93 15.72
N SER A 118 -11.41 -0.75 16.71
CA SER A 118 -11.34 0.42 17.59
C SER A 118 -9.99 0.52 18.33
N PHE A 119 -9.38 -0.63 18.67
CA PHE A 119 -8.05 -0.66 19.29
C PHE A 119 -6.95 -0.12 18.34
N GLY A 120 -7.03 -0.39 17.05
CA GLY A 120 -6.07 0.15 16.07
C GLY A 120 -6.15 1.67 16.00
N LEU A 121 -7.37 2.22 16.00
CA LEU A 121 -7.59 3.67 16.01
C LEU A 121 -7.06 4.31 17.30
N LEU A 122 -7.42 3.76 18.46
CA LEU A 122 -6.93 4.22 19.77
C LEU A 122 -5.41 4.12 19.88
N GLY A 123 -4.83 3.02 19.40
CA GLY A 123 -3.38 2.82 19.36
C GLY A 123 -2.68 3.87 18.49
N THR A 124 -3.27 4.22 17.35
CA THR A 124 -2.75 5.28 16.47
C THR A 124 -2.79 6.65 17.17
N LEU A 125 -3.90 7.01 17.80
CA LEU A 125 -4.02 8.26 18.56
C LEU A 125 -2.99 8.30 19.70
N TYR A 126 -2.89 7.20 20.48
CA TYR A 126 -1.90 7.10 21.55
C TYR A 126 -0.47 7.26 21.04
N TYR A 127 -0.14 6.67 19.89
CA TYR A 127 1.18 6.82 19.27
C TYR A 127 1.55 8.27 19.03
N PHE A 128 0.62 9.07 18.50
CA PHE A 128 0.86 10.49 18.20
C PHE A 128 0.92 11.37 19.44
N VAL A 129 0.12 11.07 20.47
CA VAL A 129 0.10 11.83 21.74
C VAL A 129 1.28 11.48 22.62
N SER A 130 1.77 10.22 22.59
CA SER A 130 2.81 9.74 23.47
C SER A 130 4.12 10.55 23.37
N SER A 131 4.62 11.00 24.52
CA SER A 131 5.92 11.67 24.63
C SER A 131 7.13 10.73 24.47
N LYS A 132 6.90 9.41 24.62
CA LYS A 132 7.94 8.38 24.45
C LYS A 132 8.36 8.16 23.00
N ILE A 133 7.56 8.62 22.05
CA ILE A 133 7.82 8.46 20.62
C ILE A 133 8.60 9.68 20.10
N SER A 134 9.71 9.41 19.44
CA SER A 134 10.56 10.45 18.86
C SER A 134 9.81 11.26 17.79
N LYS A 135 10.21 12.52 17.61
CA LYS A 135 9.66 13.39 16.55
C LYS A 135 9.77 12.74 15.16
N TRP A 136 10.89 12.12 14.88
CA TRP A 136 11.13 11.41 13.61
C TRP A 136 10.20 10.20 13.44
N GLY A 137 9.91 9.49 14.52
CA GLY A 137 8.92 8.40 14.49
C GLY A 137 7.52 8.89 14.14
N LYS A 138 7.08 10.03 14.72
CA LYS A 138 5.79 10.64 14.40
C LYS A 138 5.72 11.13 12.95
N ILE A 139 6.79 11.79 12.46
CA ILE A 139 6.89 12.24 11.07
C ILE A 139 6.80 11.04 10.11
N ALA A 140 7.54 9.98 10.39
CA ALA A 140 7.53 8.77 9.58
C ALA A 140 6.14 8.11 9.55
N ALA A 141 5.45 8.04 10.69
CA ALA A 141 4.08 7.52 10.77
C ALA A 141 3.09 8.41 10.00
N SER A 142 3.20 9.74 10.14
CA SER A 142 2.39 10.67 9.35
C SER A 142 2.60 10.50 7.86
N PHE A 143 3.85 10.32 7.42
CA PHE A 143 4.18 10.06 6.01
C PHE A 143 3.46 8.80 5.51
N VAL A 144 3.53 7.70 6.26
CA VAL A 144 2.85 6.44 5.88
C VAL A 144 1.33 6.63 5.79
N LEU A 145 0.72 7.30 6.78
CA LEU A 145 -0.72 7.57 6.77
C LEU A 145 -1.14 8.42 5.57
N VAL A 146 -0.39 9.47 5.25
CA VAL A 146 -0.65 10.32 4.07
C VAL A 146 -0.52 9.52 2.79
N VAL A 147 0.51 8.68 2.64
CA VAL A 147 0.67 7.81 1.47
C VAL A 147 -0.53 6.87 1.32
N PHE A 148 -1.03 6.27 2.40
CA PHE A 148 -2.22 5.41 2.35
C PHE A 148 -3.48 6.20 2.01
N LEU A 149 -3.70 7.38 2.59
CA LEU A 149 -4.85 8.22 2.26
C LEU A 149 -4.86 8.63 0.79
N ILE A 150 -3.71 9.05 0.26
CA ILE A 150 -3.56 9.37 -1.16
C ILE A 150 -3.81 8.12 -2.01
N SER A 151 -3.28 6.97 -1.60
CA SER A 151 -3.44 5.70 -2.32
C SER A 151 -4.91 5.29 -2.45
N CYS A 152 -5.71 5.53 -1.41
CA CYS A 152 -7.15 5.25 -1.43
C CYS A 152 -7.96 6.31 -2.18
N SER A 153 -7.48 7.55 -2.23
CA SER A 153 -8.27 8.69 -2.74
C SER A 153 -8.10 8.95 -4.23
N HIS A 154 -6.92 8.68 -4.79
CA HIS A 154 -6.60 8.98 -6.17
C HIS A 154 -6.66 7.75 -7.07
N GLU A 155 -7.26 7.92 -8.25
CA GLU A 155 -7.40 6.86 -9.26
C GLU A 155 -6.05 6.26 -9.69
N PHE A 156 -5.06 7.12 -9.93
CA PHE A 156 -3.72 6.69 -10.31
C PHE A 156 -3.07 5.77 -9.27
N THR A 157 -3.07 6.19 -8.01
CA THR A 157 -2.46 5.41 -6.92
C THR A 157 -3.24 4.15 -6.62
N SER A 158 -4.57 4.21 -6.72
CA SER A 158 -5.44 3.04 -6.62
C SER A 158 -5.12 2.01 -7.70
N LYS A 159 -5.02 2.42 -8.97
CA LYS A 159 -4.60 1.56 -10.08
C LYS A 159 -3.19 0.99 -9.86
N LEU A 160 -2.27 1.76 -9.27
CA LEU A 160 -0.93 1.28 -8.93
C LEU A 160 -0.97 0.10 -7.94
N TRP A 161 -1.79 0.17 -6.89
CA TRP A 161 -1.99 -0.93 -5.95
C TRP A 161 -2.61 -2.17 -6.62
N HIS A 162 -3.44 -1.97 -7.65
CA HIS A 162 -4.18 -3.03 -8.33
C HIS A 162 -3.58 -3.43 -9.68
N MET A 163 -2.27 -3.18 -9.88
CA MET A 163 -1.56 -3.54 -11.12
C MET A 163 -2.18 -2.93 -12.38
N GLY A 164 -2.66 -1.69 -12.32
CA GLY A 164 -3.29 -1.02 -13.44
C GLY A 164 -4.74 -1.41 -13.72
N GLN A 165 -5.35 -2.23 -12.87
CA GLN A 165 -6.76 -2.61 -13.00
C GLN A 165 -7.64 -1.64 -12.20
N ASN A 166 -8.87 -1.39 -12.71
CA ASN A 166 -9.89 -0.77 -11.88
C ASN A 166 -10.46 -1.82 -10.94
N PRO A 167 -10.28 -1.68 -9.63
CA PRO A 167 -10.91 -2.61 -8.70
C PRO A 167 -12.43 -2.41 -8.75
N ALA A 168 -13.16 -3.47 -8.99
CA ALA A 168 -14.59 -3.51 -8.79
C ALA A 168 -14.86 -3.62 -7.29
N GLY A 169 -14.88 -2.51 -6.60
CA GLY A 169 -15.00 -2.40 -5.14
C GLY A 169 -13.65 -2.50 -4.42
N PHE A 170 -13.44 -1.59 -3.51
CA PHE A 170 -12.37 -1.68 -2.50
C PHE A 170 -12.84 -2.45 -1.29
#